data_40a7d571fa858e0073ec30e7948c6111
#
_entry.id   40a7d571fa858e0073ec30e7948c6111
#
_cell.length_a   1.000
_cell.length_b   1.000
_cell.length_c   1.000
_cell.angle_alpha   90.00
_cell.angle_beta   90.00
_cell.angle_gamma   90.00
#
_symmetry.space_group_name_H-M   'P 1'
#
loop_
_entity.id
_entity.type
_entity.pdbx_description
1 polymer ?
#
loop_
_entity_poly.entity_id
_entity_poly.type
_entity_poly.pdbx_seq_one_letter_code
_entity_poly.pdbx_strand_id
1 'polypeptide(L)'
;VVKAKELRRHADRLITMAKKDTLAARRNAIAELMVSFNPLTAKEARAAKKGDKSAYSRDRLVIDKLFSELKTRFAARQGGYTRIIRTADRVGDSAPTCYIEYLQ
;
A
#
# COMPACT_ATOMS: atom_id res chain seq x y z
N VAL A 1 -0.21 13.08 14.78
CA VAL A 1 -1.25 13.60 13.86
C VAL A 1 -0.64 14.28 12.64
N VAL A 2 0.42 15.08 12.81
CA VAL A 2 1.06 15.74 11.67
C VAL A 2 1.66 14.72 10.70
N LYS A 3 2.34 13.69 11.22
CA LYS A 3 2.88 12.60 10.40
C LYS A 3 1.77 11.82 9.69
N ALA A 4 0.64 11.61 10.34
CA ALA A 4 -0.49 10.91 9.74
C ALA A 4 -1.09 11.70 8.58
N LYS A 5 -1.18 13.01 8.69
CA LYS A 5 -1.67 13.87 7.60
C LYS A 5 -0.76 13.79 6.38
N GLU A 6 0.55 13.75 6.57
CA GLU A 6 1.50 13.61 5.47
C GLU A 6 1.45 12.19 4.87
N LEU A 7 1.39 11.19 5.72
CA LEU A 7 1.25 9.79 5.28
C LEU A 7 0.01 9.58 4.42
N ARG A 8 -1.11 10.22 4.78
CA ARG A 8 -2.36 10.14 4.03
C ARG A 8 -2.18 10.53 2.56
N ARG A 9 -1.42 11.59 2.28
CA ARG A 9 -1.18 12.04 0.90
C ARG A 9 -0.48 10.96 0.08
N HIS A 10 0.54 10.33 0.66
CA HIS A 10 1.26 9.24 0.00
C HIS A 10 0.39 8.01 -0.19
N ALA A 11 -0.37 7.62 0.83
CA ALA A 11 -1.26 6.46 0.77
C ALA A 11 -2.34 6.64 -0.30
N ASP A 12 -2.97 7.80 -0.36
CA ASP A 12 -4.00 8.10 -1.36
C ASP A 12 -3.43 8.07 -2.78
N ARG A 13 -2.21 8.60 -2.95
CA ARG A 13 -1.52 8.58 -4.25
C ARG A 13 -1.24 7.15 -4.71
N LEU A 14 -0.81 6.29 -3.80
CA LEU A 14 -0.55 4.88 -4.12
C LEU A 14 -1.82 4.16 -4.56
N ILE A 15 -2.94 4.42 -3.90
CA ILE A 15 -4.23 3.84 -4.32
C ILE A 15 -4.62 4.33 -5.72
N THR A 16 -4.40 5.61 -6.01
CA THR A 16 -4.66 6.16 -7.34
C THR A 16 -3.82 5.47 -8.42
N MET A 17 -2.54 5.24 -8.13
CA MET A 17 -1.64 4.50 -9.04
C MET A 17 -2.14 3.06 -9.25
N ALA A 18 -2.57 2.39 -8.18
CA ALA A 18 -3.11 1.03 -8.26
C ALA A 18 -4.36 0.97 -9.13
N LYS A 19 -5.22 1.97 -9.05
CA LYS A 19 -6.44 2.03 -9.85
C LYS A 19 -6.16 2.22 -11.34
N LYS A 20 -5.08 2.92 -11.69
CA LYS A 20 -4.65 3.06 -13.10
C LYS A 20 -4.13 1.74 -13.65
N ASP A 21 -3.45 0.95 -12.84
CA ASP A 21 -2.93 -0.38 -13.15
C ASP A 21 -2.17 -0.47 -14.48
N THR A 22 -1.33 0.52 -14.76
CA THR A 22 -0.44 0.50 -15.91
C THR A 22 0.96 0.08 -15.47
N LEU A 23 1.82 -0.32 -16.43
CA LEU A 23 3.21 -0.64 -16.12
C LEU A 23 3.94 0.58 -15.53
N ALA A 24 3.68 1.78 -16.07
CA ALA A 24 4.26 3.01 -15.53
C ALA A 24 3.79 3.27 -14.09
N ALA A 25 2.51 3.05 -13.80
CA ALA A 25 1.98 3.20 -12.44
C ALA A 25 2.62 2.21 -11.46
N ARG A 26 2.82 0.97 -11.87
CA ARG A 26 3.51 -0.04 -11.03
C ARG A 26 4.95 0.37 -10.73
N ARG A 27 5.68 0.84 -11.73
CA ARG A 27 7.07 1.32 -11.55
C ARG A 27 7.12 2.54 -10.63
N ASN A 28 6.18 3.47 -10.78
CA ASN A 28 6.10 4.64 -9.91
C ASN A 28 5.78 4.26 -8.46
N ALA A 29 4.90 3.29 -8.24
CA ALA A 29 4.59 2.79 -6.91
C ALA A 29 5.80 2.12 -6.26
N ILE A 30 6.55 1.32 -7.01
CA ILE A 30 7.78 0.69 -6.53
C ILE A 30 8.80 1.75 -6.12
N ALA A 31 8.96 2.80 -6.90
CA ALA A 31 9.87 3.91 -6.59
C ALA A 31 9.41 4.70 -5.36
N GLU A 32 8.12 4.98 -5.25
CA GLU A 32 7.54 5.72 -4.11
C GLU A 32 7.72 4.95 -2.80
N LEU A 33 7.50 3.64 -2.82
CA LEU A 33 7.64 2.77 -1.65
C LEU A 33 9.08 2.35 -1.37
N MET A 34 10.00 2.59 -2.32
CA MET A 34 11.41 2.23 -2.20
C MET A 34 11.60 0.74 -1.92
N VAL A 35 10.78 -0.10 -2.54
CA VAL A 35 10.84 -1.56 -2.35
C VAL A 35 11.73 -2.21 -3.40
N SER A 36 12.28 -3.37 -3.04
CA SER A 36 13.13 -4.15 -3.93
C SER A 36 12.51 -5.53 -4.15
N PHE A 37 12.43 -5.93 -5.42
CA PHE A 37 11.93 -7.25 -5.76
C PHE A 37 13.06 -8.28 -5.67
N ASN A 38 12.77 -9.41 -5.03
CA ASN A 38 13.69 -10.55 -5.04
C ASN A 38 13.64 -11.24 -6.41
N PRO A 39 14.77 -11.76 -6.92
CA PRO A 39 14.74 -12.54 -8.16
C PRO A 39 13.97 -13.84 -7.97
N LEU A 40 13.18 -14.20 -8.95
CA LEU A 40 12.44 -15.47 -8.96
C LEU A 40 12.99 -16.38 -10.06
N THR A 41 13.11 -17.68 -9.74
CA THR A 41 13.42 -18.68 -10.76
C THR A 41 12.19 -18.85 -11.66
N ALA A 42 12.40 -19.44 -12.85
CA ALA A 42 11.30 -19.70 -13.79
C ALA A 42 10.22 -20.61 -13.17
N LYS A 43 10.63 -21.57 -12.33
CA LYS A 43 9.70 -22.46 -11.62
C LYS A 43 8.86 -21.68 -10.60
N GLU A 44 9.51 -20.81 -9.82
CA GLU A 44 8.83 -19.96 -8.82
C GLU A 44 7.87 -18.97 -9.46
N ALA A 45 8.26 -18.38 -10.59
CA ALA A 45 7.40 -17.46 -11.33
C ALA A 45 6.16 -18.18 -11.88
N ARG A 46 6.30 -19.40 -12.38
CA ARG A 46 5.18 -20.21 -12.84
C ARG A 46 4.25 -20.60 -11.69
N ALA A 47 4.82 -20.96 -10.53
CA ALA A 47 4.03 -21.26 -9.34
C ALA A 47 3.23 -20.04 -8.87
N ALA A 48 3.81 -18.84 -8.90
CA ALA A 48 3.15 -17.60 -8.53
C ALA A 48 1.95 -17.29 -9.44
N LYS A 49 2.06 -17.56 -10.74
CA LYS A 49 0.93 -17.40 -11.67
C LYS A 49 -0.24 -18.33 -11.35
N LYS A 50 0.04 -19.47 -10.73
CA LYS A 50 -0.98 -20.43 -10.29
C LYS A 50 -1.52 -20.14 -8.89
N GLY A 51 -1.03 -19.07 -8.24
CA GLY A 51 -1.48 -18.66 -6.92
C GLY A 51 -0.52 -18.98 -5.77
N ASP A 52 0.55 -19.73 -6.01
CA ASP A 52 1.58 -20.00 -5.01
C ASP A 52 2.63 -18.90 -4.99
N LYS A 53 2.54 -18.02 -4.00
CA LYS A 53 3.42 -16.87 -3.84
C LYS A 53 4.39 -17.03 -2.67
N SER A 54 4.67 -18.27 -2.27
CA SER A 54 5.55 -18.54 -1.12
C SER A 54 6.98 -18.05 -1.32
N ALA A 55 7.43 -17.92 -2.58
CA ALA A 55 8.77 -17.42 -2.91
C ALA A 55 8.85 -15.87 -2.94
N TYR A 56 7.72 -15.18 -2.81
CA TYR A 56 7.71 -13.72 -2.83
C TYR A 56 8.33 -13.14 -1.56
N SER A 57 9.19 -12.13 -1.71
CA SER A 57 9.65 -11.32 -0.59
C SER A 57 8.50 -10.47 -0.04
N ARG A 58 8.70 -9.90 1.14
CA ARG A 58 7.71 -8.98 1.73
C ARG A 58 7.43 -7.80 0.80
N ASP A 59 8.46 -7.28 0.13
CA ASP A 59 8.33 -6.14 -0.78
C ASP A 59 7.45 -6.48 -1.98
N ARG A 60 7.61 -7.68 -2.55
CA ARG A 60 6.72 -8.15 -3.62
C ARG A 60 5.28 -8.28 -3.15
N LEU A 61 5.08 -8.77 -1.93
CA LEU A 61 3.74 -8.94 -1.36
C LEU A 61 3.03 -7.61 -1.15
N VAL A 62 3.77 -6.56 -0.78
CA VAL A 62 3.21 -5.20 -0.64
C VAL A 62 2.66 -4.70 -1.97
N ILE A 63 3.45 -4.80 -3.03
CA ILE A 63 3.02 -4.37 -4.37
C ILE A 63 1.87 -5.24 -4.88
N ASP A 64 1.94 -6.54 -4.68
CA ASP A 64 0.86 -7.45 -5.06
C ASP A 64 -0.44 -7.10 -4.36
N LYS A 65 -0.40 -6.86 -3.06
CA LYS A 65 -1.56 -6.44 -2.28
C LYS A 65 -2.15 -5.12 -2.76
N LEU A 66 -1.28 -4.15 -3.05
CA LEU A 66 -1.71 -2.85 -3.54
C LEU A 66 -2.47 -2.95 -4.86
N PHE A 67 -1.94 -3.71 -5.82
CA PHE A 67 -2.49 -3.81 -7.17
C PHE A 67 -3.56 -4.90 -7.33
N SER A 68 -3.84 -5.68 -6.31
CA SER A 68 -4.93 -6.66 -6.32
C SER A 68 -6.04 -6.29 -5.34
N GLU A 69 -5.77 -6.42 -4.05
CA GLU A 69 -6.78 -6.24 -3.00
C GLU A 69 -7.23 -4.79 -2.85
N LEU A 70 -6.30 -3.87 -2.69
CA LEU A 70 -6.64 -2.46 -2.46
C LEU A 70 -7.25 -1.80 -3.71
N LYS A 71 -6.75 -2.14 -4.88
CA LYS A 71 -7.33 -1.67 -6.14
C LYS A 71 -8.81 -2.05 -6.25
N THR A 72 -9.14 -3.30 -5.94
CA THR A 72 -10.50 -3.82 -6.00
C THR A 72 -11.39 -3.17 -4.94
N ARG A 73 -10.86 -3.03 -3.72
CA ARG A 73 -11.59 -2.41 -2.61
C ARG A 73 -12.04 -0.98 -2.90
N PHE A 74 -11.20 -0.20 -3.56
CA PHE A 74 -11.46 1.22 -3.82
C PHE A 74 -11.86 1.54 -5.26
N ALA A 75 -12.22 0.54 -6.04
CA ALA A 75 -12.56 0.73 -7.45
C ALA A 75 -13.71 1.72 -7.65
N ALA A 76 -14.70 1.70 -6.77
CA ALA A 76 -15.87 2.58 -6.86
C ALA A 76 -15.70 3.92 -6.16
N ARG A 77 -14.64 4.11 -5.37
CA ARG A 77 -14.42 5.34 -4.61
C ARG A 77 -13.45 6.25 -5.35
N GLN A 78 -13.77 7.53 -5.41
CA GLN A 78 -12.94 8.53 -6.10
C GLN A 78 -12.27 9.45 -5.09
N GLY A 79 -11.14 9.01 -4.51
CA GLY A 79 -10.38 9.76 -3.53
C GLY A 79 -10.84 9.52 -2.10
N GLY A 80 -10.06 10.04 -1.14
CA GLY A 80 -10.37 9.90 0.27
C GLY A 80 -10.37 8.45 0.75
N TYR A 81 -9.29 7.71 0.47
CA TYR A 81 -9.21 6.27 0.76
C TYR A 81 -8.82 5.94 2.18
N THR A 82 -8.41 6.93 2.96
CA THR A 82 -7.93 6.73 4.33
C THR A 82 -8.74 7.59 5.30
N ARG A 83 -8.71 7.17 6.56
CA ARG A 83 -9.36 7.88 7.65
C ARG A 83 -8.40 8.01 8.82
N ILE A 84 -8.40 9.18 9.45
CA ILE A 84 -7.62 9.44 10.66
C ILE A 84 -8.57 9.48 11.84
N ILE A 85 -8.35 8.63 12.83
CA ILE A 85 -9.13 8.58 14.07
C ILE A 85 -8.22 9.07 15.19
N ARG A 86 -8.59 10.17 15.83
CA ARG A 86 -7.82 10.72 16.94
C ARG A 86 -7.99 9.88 18.18
N THR A 87 -6.89 9.70 18.89
CA THR A 87 -6.85 8.97 20.14
C THR A 87 -6.38 9.88 21.28
N ALA A 88 -6.24 9.34 22.48
CA ALA A 88 -5.72 10.08 23.64
C ALA A 88 -4.31 10.59 23.37
N ASP A 89 -3.93 11.67 24.09
CA ASP A 89 -2.57 12.19 24.02
C ASP A 89 -1.56 11.21 24.60
N ARG A 90 -0.37 11.23 24.03
CA ARG A 90 0.71 10.32 24.46
C ARG A 90 1.21 10.67 25.86
N VAL A 91 1.41 9.64 26.69
CA VAL A 91 1.97 9.80 28.02
C VAL A 91 3.41 10.30 27.91
N GLY A 92 3.75 11.30 28.69
CA GLY A 92 5.09 11.86 28.73
C GLY A 92 5.17 13.25 28.12
N ASP A 93 4.88 13.39 26.83
CA ASP A 93 4.98 14.68 26.11
C ASP A 93 3.63 15.26 25.72
N SER A 94 2.51 14.60 26.04
CA SER A 94 1.15 15.01 25.69
C SER A 94 0.94 15.25 24.19
N ALA A 95 1.75 14.60 23.35
CA ALA A 95 1.61 14.74 21.91
C ALA A 95 0.30 14.11 21.43
N PRO A 96 -0.44 14.78 20.53
CA PRO A 96 -1.66 14.20 19.98
C PRO A 96 -1.35 12.99 19.12
N THR A 97 -2.03 11.87 19.38
CA THR A 97 -1.86 10.63 18.62
C THR A 97 -3.15 10.27 17.87
N CYS A 98 -3.01 9.40 16.89
CA CYS A 98 -4.14 8.98 16.07
C CYS A 98 -3.85 7.60 15.46
N TYR A 99 -4.93 6.99 14.95
CA TYR A 99 -4.82 5.86 14.01
C TYR A 99 -5.11 6.37 12.62
N ILE A 100 -4.35 5.90 11.64
CA ILE A 100 -4.68 6.07 10.23
C ILE A 100 -5.00 4.70 9.66
N GLU A 101 -6.12 4.58 8.96
CA GLU A 101 -6.57 3.31 8.41
C GLU A 101 -7.14 3.48 7.02
N TYR A 102 -7.14 2.40 6.23
CA TYR A 102 -7.85 2.37 4.97
C TYR A 102 -9.35 2.15 5.24
N LEU A 103 -10.18 2.85 4.49
CA LEU A 103 -11.63 2.63 4.53
C LEU A 103 -11.99 1.28 3.90
N GLN A 104 -13.11 0.76 4.28
CA GLN A 104 -13.62 -0.48 3.71
C GLN A 104 -14.61 -0.23 2.58
#